data_3739aa0699b6dd55ac92848e2aa18989
#
_entry.id   3739aa0699b6dd55ac92848e2aa18989
#
_cell.length_a   1.000
_cell.length_b   1.000
_cell.length_c   1.000
_cell.angle_alpha   90.00
_cell.angle_beta   90.00
_cell.angle_gamma   90.00
#
_symmetry.space_group_name_H-M   'P 1'
#
loop_
_entity.id
_entity.type
_entity.pdbx_description
1 polymer ?
#
loop_
_entity_poly.entity_id
_entity_poly.type
_entity_poly.pdbx_seq_one_letter_code
_entity_poly.pdbx_strand_id
1 'polypeptide(L)'
;MGSRQTNQDSNSQHSKPRHVQIIYRAKRILQGNQWLNDAVISVDEHGNISTIAPFDTSCHTSAVDLGEVSLLPGLIDTHVHGAKGCDVMDAKHSSLNTMSQFFATQGVTAFVATTVTAPVAKIRAALAQVAQSKKQGVDGAEILGAYLEGPYFTAKHKGAHPTQWFRELSVEEIDDWISYSDNQLISFALAPEKVGAIEAIQYLRTQGIKVMLGHTDASFDQVQQALNAGANGIVHCYNGMRGLHHRDPGVVGAGLIHPDCYVEMIADGHHVHPAAIDVAHRCCSSRLTLITDAMCAAGMPDGEYTLGEYTVTVKDGVVKTDAGSLAGSTLSLNNAVYNIQQWLDLPLEQAWLMASLTPAQSLGIQDQFGTLEVGKRASMVAINSNFSITHTWVHGRLVFNSVSTPNQEALCI
;
A
#
# COMPACT_ATOMS: atom_id res chain seq x y z
N MET A 1 -80.64 -7.58 -18.13
CA MET A 1 -80.11 -6.57 -17.18
C MET A 1 -78.75 -7.04 -16.77
N GLY A 2 -77.69 -6.48 -17.38
CA GLY A 2 -76.32 -6.89 -17.17
C GLY A 2 -75.50 -5.60 -16.92
N SER A 3 -75.05 -5.46 -15.74
CA SER A 3 -74.17 -4.34 -15.32
C SER A 3 -72.74 -4.62 -15.72
N ARG A 4 -72.13 -3.76 -16.53
CA ARG A 4 -70.71 -3.72 -16.85
C ARG A 4 -69.99 -3.04 -15.69
N GLN A 5 -69.07 -3.74 -15.06
CA GLN A 5 -68.04 -3.17 -14.19
C GLN A 5 -66.83 -2.77 -15.05
N THR A 6 -66.46 -1.51 -14.99
CA THR A 6 -65.26 -0.94 -15.59
C THR A 6 -64.13 -1.12 -14.59
N ASN A 7 -63.11 -1.92 -14.94
CA ASN A 7 -61.82 -1.95 -14.24
C ASN A 7 -61.04 -0.69 -14.59
N GLN A 8 -60.73 0.12 -13.58
CA GLN A 8 -59.73 1.15 -13.66
C GLN A 8 -58.38 0.51 -13.29
N ASP A 9 -57.53 0.32 -14.28
CA ASP A 9 -56.10 0.00 -14.07
C ASP A 9 -55.39 1.21 -13.48
N SER A 10 -55.11 1.17 -12.21
CA SER A 10 -54.20 2.12 -11.55
C SER A 10 -52.76 1.74 -11.87
N ASN A 11 -52.21 2.40 -12.86
CA ASN A 11 -50.81 2.30 -13.27
C ASN A 11 -49.92 3.00 -12.20
N SER A 12 -49.52 2.28 -11.13
CA SER A 12 -48.54 2.74 -10.17
C SER A 12 -47.17 2.62 -10.83
N GLN A 13 -46.75 3.72 -11.45
CA GLN A 13 -45.32 3.89 -11.82
C GLN A 13 -44.50 3.85 -10.55
N HIS A 14 -43.90 2.70 -10.28
CA HIS A 14 -42.80 2.60 -9.32
C HIS A 14 -41.63 3.46 -9.87
N SER A 15 -41.48 4.66 -9.36
CA SER A 15 -40.29 5.46 -9.59
C SER A 15 -39.08 4.65 -9.12
N LYS A 16 -38.23 4.24 -10.06
CA LYS A 16 -36.91 3.68 -9.72
C LYS A 16 -36.22 4.64 -8.75
N PRO A 17 -35.58 4.16 -7.67
CA PRO A 17 -34.82 5.00 -6.78
C PRO A 17 -33.84 5.84 -7.63
N ARG A 18 -33.82 7.15 -7.41
CA ARG A 18 -32.85 8.04 -8.07
C ARG A 18 -31.49 7.61 -7.58
N HIS A 19 -30.65 7.11 -8.47
CA HIS A 19 -29.26 6.83 -8.20
C HIS A 19 -28.58 8.09 -7.66
N VAL A 20 -28.16 8.05 -6.41
CA VAL A 20 -27.55 9.24 -5.78
C VAL A 20 -26.08 9.30 -6.20
N GLN A 21 -25.82 10.09 -7.23
CA GLN A 21 -24.48 10.46 -7.64
C GLN A 21 -24.00 11.60 -6.74
N ILE A 22 -22.81 11.44 -6.13
CA ILE A 22 -22.18 12.52 -5.36
C ILE A 22 -21.15 13.21 -6.25
N ILE A 23 -21.22 14.54 -6.31
CA ILE A 23 -20.27 15.35 -7.08
C ILE A 23 -19.43 16.14 -6.10
N TYR A 24 -18.09 16.05 -6.24
CA TYR A 24 -17.14 16.83 -5.47
C TYR A 24 -16.44 17.83 -6.38
N ARG A 25 -16.32 19.09 -5.94
CA ARG A 25 -15.52 20.13 -6.58
C ARG A 25 -14.22 20.32 -5.82
N ALA A 26 -13.11 20.45 -6.53
CA ALA A 26 -11.80 20.76 -5.97
C ALA A 26 -11.10 21.83 -6.81
N LYS A 27 -10.16 22.58 -6.20
CA LYS A 27 -9.32 23.54 -6.89
C LYS A 27 -8.60 22.92 -8.08
N ARG A 28 -8.13 21.68 -7.94
CA ARG A 28 -7.56 20.87 -9.02
C ARG A 28 -7.68 19.38 -8.74
N ILE A 29 -7.80 18.60 -9.81
CA ILE A 29 -7.90 17.15 -9.78
C ILE A 29 -6.77 16.58 -10.63
N LEU A 30 -6.04 15.59 -10.11
CA LEU A 30 -5.04 14.84 -10.88
C LEU A 30 -5.74 13.70 -11.65
N GLN A 31 -6.06 13.98 -12.91
CA GLN A 31 -6.65 12.99 -13.83
C GLN A 31 -5.52 12.26 -14.58
N GLY A 32 -5.36 10.96 -14.33
CA GLY A 32 -4.21 10.23 -14.84
C GLY A 32 -2.90 10.84 -14.32
N ASN A 33 -2.16 11.54 -15.20
CA ASN A 33 -0.93 12.27 -14.86
C ASN A 33 -1.03 13.78 -15.15
N GLN A 34 -2.23 14.32 -15.38
CA GLN A 34 -2.45 15.72 -15.73
C GLN A 34 -3.37 16.41 -14.73
N TRP A 35 -3.07 17.68 -14.44
CA TRP A 35 -3.91 18.51 -13.58
C TRP A 35 -5.06 19.15 -14.37
N LEU A 36 -6.27 18.95 -13.88
CA LEU A 36 -7.46 19.67 -14.29
C LEU A 36 -7.81 20.68 -13.20
N ASN A 37 -7.74 21.99 -13.53
CA ASN A 37 -8.00 23.06 -12.58
C ASN A 37 -9.51 23.39 -12.52
N ASP A 38 -9.98 23.79 -11.32
CA ASP A 38 -11.39 24.10 -11.02
C ASP A 38 -12.32 23.02 -11.61
N ALA A 39 -12.27 21.85 -11.03
CA ALA A 39 -12.84 20.66 -11.62
C ALA A 39 -13.76 19.91 -10.66
N VAL A 40 -14.62 19.08 -11.23
CA VAL A 40 -15.48 18.16 -10.49
C VAL A 40 -15.15 16.71 -10.82
N ILE A 41 -15.39 15.87 -9.83
CA ILE A 41 -15.41 14.42 -9.95
C ILE A 41 -16.75 13.90 -9.44
N SER A 42 -17.38 13.03 -10.20
CA SER A 42 -18.64 12.41 -9.81
C SER A 42 -18.44 10.97 -9.46
N VAL A 43 -19.04 10.54 -8.37
CA VAL A 43 -18.99 9.17 -7.85
C VAL A 43 -20.38 8.56 -7.96
N ASP A 44 -20.47 7.39 -8.58
CA ASP A 44 -21.72 6.65 -8.74
C ASP A 44 -22.11 5.88 -7.47
N GLU A 45 -23.26 5.25 -7.49
CA GLU A 45 -23.80 4.45 -6.38
C GLU A 45 -22.98 3.21 -6.03
N HIS A 46 -22.11 2.78 -6.96
CA HIS A 46 -21.20 1.65 -6.77
C HIS A 46 -19.83 2.09 -6.25
N GLY A 47 -19.63 3.39 -6.02
CA GLY A 47 -18.38 3.95 -5.56
C GLY A 47 -17.32 4.10 -6.65
N ASN A 48 -17.70 4.10 -7.92
CA ASN A 48 -16.81 4.30 -9.04
C ASN A 48 -16.87 5.74 -9.56
N ILE A 49 -15.81 6.18 -10.21
CA ILE A 49 -15.73 7.46 -10.86
C ILE A 49 -16.58 7.43 -12.15
N SER A 50 -17.64 8.20 -12.21
CA SER A 50 -18.52 8.27 -13.37
C SER A 50 -18.18 9.40 -14.31
N THR A 51 -17.62 10.52 -13.80
CA THR A 51 -17.26 11.70 -14.60
C THR A 51 -16.11 12.46 -13.94
N ILE A 52 -15.22 13.04 -14.73
CA ILE A 52 -14.27 14.07 -14.33
C ILE A 52 -14.37 15.17 -15.39
N ALA A 53 -14.63 16.43 -14.98
CA ALA A 53 -14.84 17.53 -15.91
C ALA A 53 -14.47 18.89 -15.27
N PRO A 54 -14.21 19.95 -16.07
CA PRO A 54 -14.16 21.32 -15.56
C PRO A 54 -15.46 21.66 -14.83
N PHE A 55 -15.36 22.49 -13.78
CA PHE A 55 -16.53 22.94 -13.05
C PHE A 55 -17.36 23.91 -13.91
N ASP A 56 -18.68 23.72 -13.93
CA ASP A 56 -19.65 24.58 -14.59
C ASP A 56 -20.82 24.85 -13.63
N THR A 57 -21.02 26.11 -13.28
CA THR A 57 -22.08 26.54 -12.35
C THR A 57 -23.48 26.24 -12.87
N SER A 58 -23.66 26.06 -14.17
CA SER A 58 -24.97 25.78 -14.75
C SER A 58 -25.46 24.36 -14.56
N CYS A 59 -24.53 23.39 -14.45
CA CYS A 59 -24.85 21.96 -14.33
C CYS A 59 -24.35 21.28 -13.04
N HIS A 60 -23.42 21.89 -12.31
CA HIS A 60 -22.83 21.30 -11.08
C HIS A 60 -23.33 21.99 -9.79
N THR A 61 -24.58 22.44 -9.76
CA THR A 61 -25.18 23.22 -8.64
C THR A 61 -25.25 22.43 -7.31
N SER A 62 -25.21 21.10 -7.36
CA SER A 62 -25.23 20.21 -6.19
C SER A 62 -23.84 19.70 -5.78
N ALA A 63 -22.77 20.22 -6.40
CA ALA A 63 -21.43 19.78 -6.06
C ALA A 63 -21.03 20.17 -4.63
N VAL A 64 -20.48 19.23 -3.89
CA VAL A 64 -19.85 19.46 -2.59
C VAL A 64 -18.50 20.14 -2.86
N ASP A 65 -18.37 21.41 -2.46
CA ASP A 65 -17.13 22.16 -2.64
C ASP A 65 -16.14 21.78 -1.54
N LEU A 66 -15.01 21.21 -1.92
CA LEU A 66 -13.93 20.82 -1.02
C LEU A 66 -12.96 22.00 -0.74
N GLY A 67 -13.15 23.14 -1.41
CA GLY A 67 -12.32 24.35 -1.26
C GLY A 67 -10.97 24.24 -1.98
N GLU A 68 -9.95 24.88 -1.41
CA GLU A 68 -8.61 25.07 -1.98
C GLU A 68 -7.74 23.81 -1.91
N VAL A 69 -8.29 22.63 -2.22
CA VAL A 69 -7.58 21.35 -2.15
C VAL A 69 -7.15 20.85 -3.53
N SER A 70 -6.12 20.00 -3.52
CA SER A 70 -5.77 19.13 -4.64
C SER A 70 -6.38 17.76 -4.39
N LEU A 71 -7.15 17.24 -5.34
CA LEU A 71 -7.71 15.90 -5.28
C LEU A 71 -6.85 14.96 -6.10
N LEU A 72 -6.43 13.87 -5.49
CA LEU A 72 -5.41 12.93 -5.95
C LEU A 72 -5.90 11.49 -5.83
N PRO A 73 -5.35 10.52 -6.58
CA PRO A 73 -5.64 9.11 -6.34
C PRO A 73 -5.19 8.70 -4.94
N GLY A 74 -5.91 7.77 -4.33
CA GLY A 74 -5.55 7.22 -3.03
C GLY A 74 -4.17 6.56 -3.04
N LEU A 75 -3.44 6.71 -1.93
CA LEU A 75 -2.15 6.05 -1.73
C LEU A 75 -2.35 4.56 -1.45
N ILE A 76 -1.40 3.74 -1.87
CA ILE A 76 -1.39 2.28 -1.69
C ILE A 76 -0.07 1.89 -1.04
N ASP A 77 -0.14 1.35 0.19
CA ASP A 77 1.03 0.84 0.90
C ASP A 77 1.15 -0.68 0.71
N THR A 78 2.14 -1.11 -0.06
CA THR A 78 2.31 -2.52 -0.40
C THR A 78 3.13 -3.30 0.62
N HIS A 79 3.70 -2.62 1.64
CA HIS A 79 4.56 -3.25 2.63
C HIS A 79 4.41 -2.55 3.99
N VAL A 80 3.61 -3.13 4.88
CA VAL A 80 3.36 -2.55 6.21
C VAL A 80 3.01 -3.62 7.24
N HIS A 81 3.66 -3.57 8.42
CA HIS A 81 3.50 -4.53 9.51
C HIS A 81 2.53 -4.07 10.59
N GLY A 82 2.51 -2.77 10.89
CA GLY A 82 1.73 -2.27 12.01
C GLY A 82 1.57 -0.75 12.05
N ALA A 83 0.71 -0.29 12.95
CA ALA A 83 0.53 1.11 13.34
C ALA A 83 -0.30 1.21 14.63
N LYS A 84 -0.19 2.32 15.35
CA LYS A 84 -1.02 2.64 16.52
C LYS A 84 -1.01 1.57 17.62
N GLY A 85 0.16 0.98 17.86
CA GLY A 85 0.32 -0.08 18.86
C GLY A 85 -0.24 -1.45 18.42
N CYS A 86 -0.66 -1.58 17.17
CA CYS A 86 -1.23 -2.79 16.56
C CYS A 86 -0.28 -3.36 15.51
N ASP A 87 -0.31 -4.68 15.34
CA ASP A 87 0.53 -5.41 14.39
C ASP A 87 -0.30 -6.46 13.64
N VAL A 88 0.06 -6.76 12.40
CA VAL A 88 -0.55 -7.84 11.62
C VAL A 88 -0.42 -9.18 12.35
N MET A 89 0.71 -9.39 13.06
CA MET A 89 0.96 -10.61 13.83
C MET A 89 0.12 -10.74 15.10
N ASP A 90 -0.65 -9.72 15.50
CA ASP A 90 -1.66 -9.85 16.59
C ASP A 90 -2.75 -10.86 16.23
N ALA A 91 -2.95 -11.11 14.94
CA ALA A 91 -3.99 -11.98 14.42
C ALA A 91 -5.40 -11.62 14.97
N LYS A 92 -5.72 -10.31 14.97
CA LYS A 92 -6.99 -9.76 15.47
C LYS A 92 -7.61 -8.80 14.45
N HIS A 93 -8.91 -8.94 14.22
CA HIS A 93 -9.65 -7.99 13.39
C HIS A 93 -9.56 -6.54 13.93
N SER A 94 -9.64 -6.35 15.25
CA SER A 94 -9.53 -5.03 15.87
C SER A 94 -8.21 -4.35 15.60
N SER A 95 -7.08 -5.09 15.60
CA SER A 95 -5.76 -4.54 15.28
C SER A 95 -5.71 -4.08 13.82
N LEU A 96 -6.14 -4.92 12.87
CA LEU A 96 -6.19 -4.57 11.45
C LEU A 96 -7.14 -3.38 11.18
N ASN A 97 -8.26 -3.30 11.89
CA ASN A 97 -9.18 -2.17 11.75
C ASN A 97 -8.60 -0.86 12.30
N THR A 98 -7.90 -0.91 13.44
CA THR A 98 -7.20 0.26 14.00
C THR A 98 -6.13 0.77 13.04
N MET A 99 -5.32 -0.14 12.47
CA MET A 99 -4.32 0.18 11.44
C MET A 99 -4.99 0.83 10.23
N SER A 100 -6.06 0.21 9.71
CA SER A 100 -6.84 0.69 8.57
C SER A 100 -7.35 2.12 8.76
N GLN A 101 -7.92 2.43 9.93
CA GLN A 101 -8.40 3.78 10.27
C GLN A 101 -7.25 4.79 10.32
N PHE A 102 -6.13 4.42 10.94
CA PHE A 102 -4.95 5.29 10.98
C PHE A 102 -4.39 5.56 9.59
N PHE A 103 -4.24 4.55 8.75
CA PHE A 103 -3.75 4.71 7.37
C PHE A 103 -4.63 5.65 6.55
N ALA A 104 -5.95 5.59 6.74
CA ALA A 104 -6.86 6.52 6.08
C ALA A 104 -6.60 7.98 6.47
N THR A 105 -6.19 8.27 7.72
CA THR A 105 -5.79 9.63 8.14
C THR A 105 -4.53 10.12 7.43
N GLN A 106 -3.74 9.21 6.89
CA GLN A 106 -2.49 9.47 6.16
C GLN A 106 -2.68 9.43 4.63
N GLY A 107 -3.93 9.35 4.15
CA GLY A 107 -4.24 9.30 2.72
C GLY A 107 -4.05 7.94 2.06
N VAL A 108 -3.72 6.90 2.82
CA VAL A 108 -3.68 5.53 2.32
C VAL A 108 -5.11 5.01 2.20
N THR A 109 -5.46 4.55 1.01
CA THR A 109 -6.80 4.01 0.72
C THR A 109 -6.82 2.50 0.63
N ALA A 110 -5.65 1.89 0.44
CA ALA A 110 -5.48 0.45 0.39
C ALA A 110 -4.09 0.04 0.89
N PHE A 111 -3.97 -1.12 1.50
CA PHE A 111 -2.69 -1.64 1.98
C PHE A 111 -2.60 -3.16 1.89
N VAL A 112 -1.37 -3.67 1.87
CA VAL A 112 -1.07 -5.11 1.95
C VAL A 112 -0.55 -5.42 3.34
N ALA A 113 -1.28 -6.25 4.08
CA ALA A 113 -0.94 -6.61 5.45
C ALA A 113 0.23 -7.59 5.47
N THR A 114 1.40 -7.14 5.96
CA THR A 114 2.67 -7.86 5.87
C THR A 114 2.96 -8.59 7.18
N THR A 115 3.19 -9.91 7.09
CA THR A 115 3.64 -10.72 8.22
C THR A 115 5.14 -10.56 8.43
N VAL A 116 5.65 -11.00 9.58
CA VAL A 116 7.09 -11.12 9.84
C VAL A 116 7.44 -12.56 10.17
N THR A 117 8.71 -12.95 9.97
CA THR A 117 9.20 -14.28 10.36
C THR A 117 8.90 -14.59 11.82
N ALA A 118 8.15 -15.67 12.06
CA ALA A 118 7.68 -16.11 13.37
C ALA A 118 7.46 -17.64 13.38
N PRO A 119 7.14 -18.27 14.50
CA PRO A 119 6.65 -19.65 14.53
C PRO A 119 5.49 -19.86 13.54
N VAL A 120 5.48 -20.97 12.82
CA VAL A 120 4.51 -21.31 11.78
C VAL A 120 3.06 -21.07 12.23
N ALA A 121 2.71 -21.45 13.47
CA ALA A 121 1.37 -21.27 14.00
C ALA A 121 0.95 -19.78 14.09
N LYS A 122 1.89 -18.89 14.41
CA LYS A 122 1.61 -17.44 14.47
C LYS A 122 1.40 -16.87 13.07
N ILE A 123 2.25 -17.23 12.10
CA ILE A 123 2.10 -16.79 10.70
C ILE A 123 0.76 -17.28 10.14
N ARG A 124 0.41 -18.55 10.34
CA ARG A 124 -0.90 -19.10 9.92
C ARG A 124 -2.08 -18.34 10.51
N ALA A 125 -2.03 -18.02 11.81
CA ALA A 125 -3.07 -17.26 12.47
C ALA A 125 -3.20 -15.83 11.88
N ALA A 126 -2.08 -15.17 11.61
CA ALA A 126 -2.06 -13.84 11.00
C ALA A 126 -2.65 -13.86 9.58
N LEU A 127 -2.23 -14.81 8.72
CA LEU A 127 -2.74 -14.96 7.36
C LEU A 127 -4.26 -15.23 7.34
N ALA A 128 -4.74 -16.14 8.19
CA ALA A 128 -6.16 -16.43 8.32
C ALA A 128 -6.97 -15.20 8.78
N GLN A 129 -6.41 -14.43 9.73
CA GLN A 129 -7.08 -13.23 10.23
C GLN A 129 -7.10 -12.11 9.17
N VAL A 130 -6.04 -11.94 8.38
CA VAL A 130 -6.03 -10.98 7.25
C VAL A 130 -7.15 -11.34 6.26
N ALA A 131 -7.25 -12.60 5.87
CA ALA A 131 -8.29 -13.08 4.97
C ALA A 131 -9.71 -12.83 5.53
N GLN A 132 -9.92 -13.15 6.81
CA GLN A 132 -11.19 -12.92 7.48
C GLN A 132 -11.52 -11.42 7.56
N SER A 133 -10.56 -10.57 7.90
CA SER A 133 -10.77 -9.13 8.04
C SER A 133 -11.02 -8.45 6.68
N LYS A 134 -10.34 -8.89 5.62
CA LYS A 134 -10.64 -8.46 4.25
C LYS A 134 -12.09 -8.79 3.87
N LYS A 135 -12.57 -10.00 4.17
CA LYS A 135 -13.94 -10.43 3.88
C LYS A 135 -14.98 -9.68 4.72
N GLN A 136 -14.69 -9.42 5.98
CA GLN A 136 -15.56 -8.69 6.89
C GLN A 136 -15.64 -7.20 6.54
N GLY A 137 -14.58 -6.64 5.95
CA GLY A 137 -14.38 -5.21 5.75
C GLY A 137 -13.76 -4.53 6.97
N VAL A 138 -13.19 -3.35 6.73
CA VAL A 138 -12.59 -2.46 7.73
C VAL A 138 -13.09 -1.03 7.53
N ASP A 139 -12.92 -0.17 8.53
CA ASP A 139 -13.55 1.16 8.54
C ASP A 139 -12.74 2.23 7.79
N GLY A 140 -11.45 2.03 7.59
CA GLY A 140 -10.54 2.97 6.90
C GLY A 140 -10.04 2.44 5.54
N ALA A 141 -8.70 2.42 5.37
CA ALA A 141 -8.03 1.87 4.21
C ALA A 141 -8.34 0.39 4.02
N GLU A 142 -8.63 -0.06 2.80
CA GLU A 142 -8.99 -1.44 2.56
C GLU A 142 -7.78 -2.38 2.57
N ILE A 143 -7.99 -3.61 3.03
CA ILE A 143 -6.98 -4.68 2.99
C ILE A 143 -7.01 -5.31 1.60
N LEU A 144 -5.92 -5.17 0.82
CA LEU A 144 -5.80 -5.80 -0.50
C LEU A 144 -5.54 -7.30 -0.40
N GLY A 145 -4.83 -7.73 0.63
CA GLY A 145 -4.46 -9.11 0.91
C GLY A 145 -3.31 -9.19 1.89
N ALA A 146 -2.73 -10.38 2.00
CA ALA A 146 -1.58 -10.66 2.83
C ALA A 146 -0.28 -10.63 2.02
N TYR A 147 0.79 -10.21 2.66
CA TYR A 147 2.16 -10.34 2.21
C TYR A 147 2.93 -11.22 3.20
N LEU A 148 3.44 -12.35 2.74
CA LEU A 148 4.30 -13.22 3.54
C LEU A 148 5.75 -12.72 3.44
N GLU A 149 6.24 -11.99 4.44
CA GLU A 149 7.63 -11.58 4.53
C GLU A 149 8.43 -12.53 5.43
N GLY A 150 9.19 -13.41 4.80
CA GLY A 150 9.84 -14.55 5.44
C GLY A 150 8.88 -15.75 5.60
N PRO A 151 9.40 -16.90 6.06
CA PRO A 151 10.70 -17.16 6.71
C PRO A 151 11.84 -17.63 5.78
N TYR A 152 11.77 -17.40 4.50
CA TYR A 152 12.68 -17.98 3.49
C TYR A 152 13.87 -17.07 3.17
N PHE A 153 14.59 -16.65 4.20
CA PHE A 153 15.64 -15.63 4.14
C PHE A 153 17.04 -16.18 4.45
N THR A 154 18.06 -15.35 4.19
CA THR A 154 19.47 -15.68 4.46
C THR A 154 19.92 -14.97 5.74
N ALA A 155 20.58 -15.74 6.64
CA ALA A 155 20.97 -15.26 7.96
C ALA A 155 21.90 -14.04 7.94
N LYS A 156 22.73 -13.88 6.90
CA LYS A 156 23.64 -12.73 6.74
C LYS A 156 22.91 -11.39 6.63
N HIS A 157 21.76 -11.38 6.02
CA HIS A 157 20.95 -10.16 5.78
C HIS A 157 19.58 -10.25 6.48
N LYS A 158 19.53 -10.89 7.63
CA LYS A 158 18.31 -11.22 8.36
C LYS A 158 17.47 -9.99 8.80
N GLY A 159 18.09 -8.79 8.91
CA GLY A 159 17.41 -7.63 9.49
C GLY A 159 16.86 -7.92 10.89
N ALA A 160 15.59 -7.64 11.10
CA ALA A 160 14.84 -7.93 12.32
C ALA A 160 14.15 -9.33 12.31
N HIS A 161 14.51 -10.23 11.39
CA HIS A 161 13.92 -11.58 11.34
C HIS A 161 14.72 -12.56 12.21
N PRO A 162 14.07 -13.32 13.13
CA PRO A 162 14.73 -14.28 13.99
C PRO A 162 15.11 -15.55 13.21
N THR A 163 16.43 -15.82 13.10
CA THR A 163 16.97 -16.90 12.26
C THR A 163 16.57 -18.32 12.70
N GLN A 164 16.18 -18.51 13.96
CA GLN A 164 15.69 -19.79 14.46
C GLN A 164 14.37 -20.24 13.79
N TRP A 165 13.66 -19.32 13.16
CA TRP A 165 12.42 -19.62 12.43
C TRP A 165 12.60 -19.65 10.91
N PHE A 166 13.84 -19.51 10.42
CA PHE A 166 14.10 -19.62 8.97
C PHE A 166 13.84 -21.04 8.48
N ARG A 167 13.31 -21.14 7.27
CA ARG A 167 12.86 -22.40 6.69
C ARG A 167 13.45 -22.60 5.30
N GLU A 168 13.43 -23.85 4.85
CA GLU A 168 13.71 -24.22 3.48
C GLU A 168 12.42 -24.13 2.63
N LEU A 169 12.57 -23.75 1.36
CA LEU A 169 11.46 -23.66 0.43
C LEU A 169 10.92 -25.04 0.07
N SER A 170 9.60 -25.20 0.09
CA SER A 170 8.91 -26.33 -0.52
C SER A 170 7.57 -25.89 -1.08
N VAL A 171 7.12 -26.52 -2.17
CA VAL A 171 5.83 -26.21 -2.80
C VAL A 171 4.68 -26.57 -1.87
N GLU A 172 4.80 -27.66 -1.14
CA GLU A 172 3.78 -28.12 -0.18
C GLU A 172 3.56 -27.09 0.94
N GLU A 173 4.64 -26.47 1.45
CA GLU A 173 4.51 -25.42 2.47
C GLU A 173 3.97 -24.12 1.87
N ILE A 174 4.28 -23.80 0.63
CA ILE A 174 3.70 -22.67 -0.09
C ILE A 174 2.19 -22.86 -0.26
N ASP A 175 1.72 -24.05 -0.62
CA ASP A 175 0.30 -24.38 -0.70
C ASP A 175 -0.41 -24.25 0.65
N ASP A 176 0.25 -24.65 1.72
CA ASP A 176 -0.24 -24.43 3.07
C ASP A 176 -0.48 -22.92 3.36
N TRP A 177 0.48 -22.04 3.03
CA TRP A 177 0.33 -20.58 3.22
C TRP A 177 -0.82 -20.02 2.39
N ILE A 178 -0.96 -20.44 1.14
CA ILE A 178 -2.05 -20.04 0.25
C ILE A 178 -3.40 -20.47 0.85
N SER A 179 -3.48 -21.70 1.31
CA SER A 179 -4.69 -22.25 1.94
C SER A 179 -5.06 -21.54 3.23
N TYR A 180 -4.09 -21.32 4.15
CA TYR A 180 -4.35 -20.59 5.40
C TYR A 180 -4.76 -19.13 5.19
N SER A 181 -4.32 -18.51 4.12
CA SER A 181 -4.75 -17.18 3.73
C SER A 181 -6.10 -17.12 3.01
N ASP A 182 -6.82 -18.23 2.89
CA ASP A 182 -8.05 -18.33 2.07
C ASP A 182 -7.85 -17.74 0.65
N ASN A 183 -6.71 -18.02 0.03
CA ASN A 183 -6.26 -17.47 -1.26
C ASN A 183 -6.13 -15.92 -1.27
N GLN A 184 -5.92 -15.30 -0.11
CA GLN A 184 -5.69 -13.85 -0.01
C GLN A 184 -4.20 -13.50 0.14
N LEU A 185 -3.28 -14.46 -0.01
CA LEU A 185 -1.86 -14.20 -0.14
C LEU A 185 -1.59 -13.63 -1.53
N ILE A 186 -1.16 -12.36 -1.59
CA ILE A 186 -0.96 -11.66 -2.86
C ILE A 186 0.51 -11.32 -3.12
N SER A 187 1.33 -11.30 -2.07
CA SER A 187 2.77 -11.06 -2.16
C SER A 187 3.55 -12.02 -1.27
N PHE A 188 4.76 -12.39 -1.69
CA PHE A 188 5.63 -13.37 -1.04
C PHE A 188 7.09 -12.97 -1.18
N ALA A 189 7.81 -12.81 -0.07
CA ALA A 189 9.23 -12.48 -0.09
C ALA A 189 10.10 -13.71 0.15
N LEU A 190 11.19 -13.82 -0.61
CA LEU A 190 12.20 -14.87 -0.45
C LEU A 190 13.60 -14.41 -0.86
N ALA A 191 14.61 -15.13 -0.37
CA ALA A 191 15.99 -15.00 -0.80
C ALA A 191 16.25 -15.92 -2.01
N PRO A 192 16.63 -15.40 -3.19
CA PRO A 192 16.69 -16.19 -4.42
C PRO A 192 17.87 -17.16 -4.46
N GLU A 193 18.85 -17.06 -3.56
CA GLU A 193 19.93 -18.02 -3.41
C GLU A 193 19.53 -19.30 -2.66
N LYS A 194 18.33 -19.35 -2.08
CA LYS A 194 17.85 -20.56 -1.41
C LYS A 194 17.57 -21.68 -2.41
N VAL A 195 17.81 -22.91 -1.98
CA VAL A 195 17.51 -24.09 -2.78
C VAL A 195 16.01 -24.13 -3.07
N GLY A 196 15.63 -24.39 -4.32
CA GLY A 196 14.23 -24.41 -4.76
C GLY A 196 13.61 -23.03 -5.03
N ALA A 197 14.39 -21.93 -4.95
CA ALA A 197 13.85 -20.59 -5.11
C ALA A 197 13.28 -20.35 -6.51
N ILE A 198 13.93 -20.80 -7.56
CA ILE A 198 13.46 -20.62 -8.95
C ILE A 198 12.14 -21.35 -9.17
N GLU A 199 12.03 -22.59 -8.71
CA GLU A 199 10.82 -23.40 -8.78
C GLU A 199 9.68 -22.77 -7.99
N ALA A 200 9.98 -22.27 -6.78
CA ALA A 200 9.02 -21.57 -5.94
C ALA A 200 8.51 -20.28 -6.60
N ILE A 201 9.40 -19.48 -7.22
CA ILE A 201 9.03 -18.27 -7.96
C ILE A 201 8.08 -18.61 -9.11
N GLN A 202 8.44 -19.60 -9.92
CA GLN A 202 7.60 -20.03 -11.03
C GLN A 202 6.24 -20.53 -10.56
N TYR A 203 6.21 -21.32 -9.49
CA TYR A 203 4.97 -21.81 -8.90
C TYR A 203 4.09 -20.68 -8.38
N LEU A 204 4.60 -19.80 -7.52
CA LEU A 204 3.88 -18.64 -6.99
C LEU A 204 3.30 -17.75 -8.10
N ARG A 205 4.06 -17.56 -9.18
CA ARG A 205 3.57 -16.84 -10.35
C ARG A 205 2.34 -17.49 -10.98
N THR A 206 2.29 -18.84 -11.07
CA THR A 206 1.10 -19.54 -11.60
C THR A 206 -0.12 -19.35 -10.71
N GLN A 207 0.09 -19.09 -9.40
CA GLN A 207 -0.97 -18.77 -8.44
C GLN A 207 -1.36 -17.28 -8.44
N GLY A 208 -0.72 -16.45 -9.30
CA GLY A 208 -0.98 -15.00 -9.37
C GLY A 208 -0.32 -14.20 -8.24
N ILE A 209 0.52 -14.83 -7.42
CA ILE A 209 1.20 -14.20 -6.28
C ILE A 209 2.45 -13.47 -6.74
N LYS A 210 2.64 -12.22 -6.29
CA LYS A 210 3.82 -11.40 -6.59
C LYS A 210 4.99 -11.84 -5.72
N VAL A 211 6.13 -12.12 -6.36
CA VAL A 211 7.33 -12.57 -5.63
C VAL A 211 8.32 -11.43 -5.53
N MET A 212 8.69 -11.08 -4.31
CA MET A 212 9.65 -10.03 -3.98
C MET A 212 10.95 -10.67 -3.45
N LEU A 213 12.09 -10.10 -3.82
CA LEU A 213 13.41 -10.60 -3.42
C LEU A 213 13.97 -9.70 -2.30
N GLY A 214 14.29 -10.27 -1.16
CA GLY A 214 14.81 -9.53 -0.02
C GLY A 214 15.44 -10.41 1.04
N HIS A 215 16.06 -9.80 2.05
CA HIS A 215 16.80 -10.46 3.13
C HIS A 215 17.77 -11.53 2.59
N THR A 216 18.57 -11.11 1.61
CA THR A 216 19.31 -11.99 0.70
C THR A 216 20.75 -11.54 0.49
N ASP A 217 21.67 -12.50 0.41
CA ASP A 217 23.05 -12.28 -0.04
C ASP A 217 23.27 -12.70 -1.50
N ALA A 218 22.22 -12.76 -2.31
CA ALA A 218 22.28 -13.20 -3.69
C ALA A 218 23.27 -12.37 -4.51
N SER A 219 23.95 -13.03 -5.43
CA SER A 219 24.75 -12.37 -6.44
C SER A 219 23.87 -11.71 -7.50
N PHE A 220 24.45 -10.83 -8.30
CA PHE A 220 23.79 -10.22 -9.43
C PHE A 220 23.13 -11.26 -10.35
N ASP A 221 23.85 -12.33 -10.69
CA ASP A 221 23.35 -13.37 -11.61
C ASP A 221 22.19 -14.17 -11.01
N GLN A 222 22.22 -14.45 -9.70
CA GLN A 222 21.12 -15.15 -9.02
C GLN A 222 19.84 -14.30 -9.01
N VAL A 223 19.97 -12.99 -8.79
CA VAL A 223 18.83 -12.07 -8.85
C VAL A 223 18.28 -11.97 -10.28
N GLN A 224 19.16 -11.86 -11.29
CA GLN A 224 18.72 -11.84 -12.69
C GLN A 224 17.98 -13.14 -13.08
N GLN A 225 18.46 -14.31 -12.62
CA GLN A 225 17.77 -15.57 -12.83
C GLN A 225 16.39 -15.60 -12.19
N ALA A 226 16.26 -15.08 -10.95
CA ALA A 226 14.99 -15.00 -10.24
C ALA A 226 14.00 -14.04 -10.92
N LEU A 227 14.46 -12.87 -11.35
CA LEU A 227 13.62 -11.90 -12.09
C LEU A 227 13.17 -12.49 -13.44
N ASN A 228 14.07 -13.16 -14.18
CA ASN A 228 13.73 -13.84 -15.42
C ASN A 228 12.77 -15.03 -15.21
N ALA A 229 12.81 -15.68 -14.03
CA ALA A 229 11.85 -16.72 -13.66
C ALA A 229 10.47 -16.16 -13.28
N GLY A 230 10.36 -14.85 -13.08
CA GLY A 230 9.11 -14.14 -12.85
C GLY A 230 8.97 -13.50 -11.48
N ALA A 231 10.07 -13.34 -10.73
CA ALA A 231 10.04 -12.47 -9.55
C ALA A 231 9.65 -11.04 -9.95
N ASN A 232 8.86 -10.39 -9.10
CA ASN A 232 8.20 -9.12 -9.41
C ASN A 232 9.06 -7.91 -9.07
N GLY A 233 9.92 -8.02 -8.04
CA GLY A 233 10.70 -6.89 -7.56
C GLY A 233 11.64 -7.21 -6.42
N ILE A 234 12.22 -6.16 -5.84
CA ILE A 234 13.06 -6.22 -4.65
C ILE A 234 12.40 -5.45 -3.51
N VAL A 235 12.49 -6.02 -2.30
CA VAL A 235 11.93 -5.48 -1.05
C VAL A 235 12.82 -4.34 -0.56
N HIS A 236 12.24 -3.25 -0.01
CA HIS A 236 12.93 -2.14 0.66
C HIS A 236 14.42 -1.97 0.25
N CYS A 237 14.63 -1.64 -1.03
CA CYS A 237 15.93 -1.55 -1.71
C CYS A 237 17.01 -0.88 -0.84
N TYR A 238 18.21 -1.43 -0.86
CA TYR A 238 19.39 -1.16 -0.03
C TYR A 238 19.39 -1.80 1.36
N ASN A 239 18.24 -2.13 1.92
CA ASN A 239 18.11 -2.68 3.28
C ASN A 239 17.97 -4.21 3.23
N GLY A 240 18.65 -4.90 4.16
CA GLY A 240 18.56 -6.36 4.23
C GLY A 240 19.02 -7.11 2.98
N MET A 241 20.00 -6.59 2.22
CA MET A 241 20.45 -7.19 0.97
C MET A 241 21.90 -6.87 0.63
N ARG A 242 22.48 -7.67 -0.32
CA ARG A 242 23.79 -7.36 -0.88
C ARG A 242 23.73 -6.05 -1.66
N GLY A 243 24.55 -5.08 -1.24
CA GLY A 243 24.60 -3.73 -1.80
C GLY A 243 25.25 -3.65 -3.18
N LEU A 244 25.23 -2.44 -3.76
CA LEU A 244 25.86 -2.14 -5.05
C LEU A 244 27.36 -1.89 -4.88
N HIS A 245 28.17 -2.73 -5.50
CA HIS A 245 29.62 -2.54 -5.63
C HIS A 245 30.02 -2.62 -7.11
N HIS A 246 30.98 -1.82 -7.54
CA HIS A 246 31.34 -1.66 -8.95
C HIS A 246 31.85 -2.92 -9.65
N ARG A 247 32.27 -3.97 -8.92
CA ARG A 247 32.67 -5.29 -9.44
C ARG A 247 31.75 -6.42 -9.00
N ASP A 248 30.84 -6.18 -8.06
CA ASP A 248 29.83 -7.11 -7.58
C ASP A 248 28.53 -6.32 -7.32
N PRO A 249 27.72 -6.07 -8.38
CA PRO A 249 26.57 -5.17 -8.28
C PRO A 249 25.47 -5.66 -7.35
N GLY A 250 25.47 -6.94 -7.01
CA GLY A 250 24.56 -7.56 -6.03
C GLY A 250 23.09 -7.41 -6.38
N VAL A 251 22.26 -7.44 -5.35
CA VAL A 251 20.80 -7.33 -5.45
C VAL A 251 20.39 -5.94 -5.95
N VAL A 252 20.98 -4.90 -5.36
CA VAL A 252 20.66 -3.51 -5.71
C VAL A 252 20.94 -3.24 -7.19
N GLY A 253 22.13 -3.61 -7.68
CA GLY A 253 22.48 -3.39 -9.09
C GLY A 253 21.56 -4.16 -10.04
N ALA A 254 21.22 -5.40 -9.71
CA ALA A 254 20.32 -6.22 -10.53
C ALA A 254 18.90 -5.63 -10.58
N GLY A 255 18.34 -5.26 -9.43
CA GLY A 255 16.99 -4.70 -9.35
C GLY A 255 16.84 -3.34 -10.04
N LEU A 256 17.82 -2.46 -9.88
CA LEU A 256 17.76 -1.12 -10.47
C LEU A 256 17.76 -1.13 -12.00
N ILE A 257 18.49 -2.07 -12.63
CA ILE A 257 18.64 -2.10 -14.10
C ILE A 257 17.66 -3.05 -14.81
N HIS A 258 17.06 -4.02 -14.11
CA HIS A 258 16.16 -4.97 -14.76
C HIS A 258 14.84 -4.27 -15.16
N PRO A 259 14.37 -4.36 -16.42
CA PRO A 259 13.27 -3.54 -16.92
C PRO A 259 11.92 -3.83 -16.24
N ASP A 260 11.70 -5.05 -15.76
CA ASP A 260 10.42 -5.48 -15.17
C ASP A 260 10.46 -5.58 -13.63
N CYS A 261 11.57 -5.16 -12.99
CA CYS A 261 11.73 -5.23 -11.55
C CYS A 261 11.16 -3.99 -10.87
N TYR A 262 10.12 -4.13 -10.07
CA TYR A 262 9.67 -3.09 -9.15
C TYR A 262 10.61 -2.98 -7.96
N VAL A 263 10.85 -1.75 -7.51
CA VAL A 263 11.82 -1.44 -6.47
C VAL A 263 11.12 -0.75 -5.32
N GLU A 264 10.92 -1.46 -4.20
CA GLU A 264 10.37 -0.85 -3.00
C GLU A 264 11.40 0.06 -2.33
N MET A 265 10.95 1.22 -1.82
CA MET A 265 11.81 2.25 -1.25
C MET A 265 11.17 2.88 0.00
N ILE A 266 11.91 2.85 1.12
CA ILE A 266 11.56 3.57 2.35
C ILE A 266 12.20 4.96 2.27
N ALA A 267 11.40 5.99 2.10
CA ALA A 267 11.86 7.37 1.91
C ALA A 267 11.73 8.19 3.21
N ASP A 268 12.36 7.72 4.31
CA ASP A 268 12.37 8.39 5.61
C ASP A 268 13.66 9.16 5.89
N GLY A 269 14.70 9.01 5.05
CA GLY A 269 16.03 9.61 5.23
C GLY A 269 16.92 8.90 6.25
N HIS A 270 16.43 7.85 6.91
CA HIS A 270 17.16 7.03 7.87
C HIS A 270 17.57 5.69 7.28
N HIS A 271 16.65 5.02 6.59
CA HIS A 271 16.90 3.76 5.89
C HIS A 271 17.74 3.95 4.64
N VAL A 272 17.48 5.04 3.89
CA VAL A 272 18.19 5.34 2.64
C VAL A 272 18.48 6.83 2.57
N HIS A 273 19.74 7.15 2.31
CA HIS A 273 20.16 8.54 2.11
C HIS A 273 19.50 9.12 0.84
N PRO A 274 19.01 10.37 0.84
CA PRO A 274 18.34 10.98 -0.33
C PRO A 274 19.12 10.88 -1.64
N ALA A 275 20.46 11.01 -1.61
CA ALA A 275 21.27 10.84 -2.81
C ALA A 275 21.25 9.41 -3.37
N ALA A 276 21.11 8.37 -2.53
CA ALA A 276 20.96 6.99 -3.00
C ALA A 276 19.57 6.74 -3.59
N ILE A 277 18.55 7.40 -3.04
CA ILE A 277 17.19 7.40 -3.62
C ILE A 277 17.21 8.08 -4.99
N ASP A 278 17.92 9.21 -5.16
CA ASP A 278 18.04 9.88 -6.47
C ASP A 278 18.70 8.97 -7.51
N VAL A 279 19.74 8.22 -7.14
CA VAL A 279 20.36 7.22 -8.04
C VAL A 279 19.33 6.15 -8.45
N ALA A 280 18.59 5.60 -7.48
CA ALA A 280 17.56 4.60 -7.78
C ALA A 280 16.46 5.19 -8.70
N HIS A 281 15.99 6.39 -8.41
CA HIS A 281 14.99 7.08 -9.23
C HIS A 281 15.47 7.28 -10.68
N ARG A 282 16.71 7.71 -10.90
CA ARG A 282 17.29 7.85 -12.25
C ARG A 282 17.38 6.53 -13.00
N CYS A 283 17.55 5.41 -12.29
CA CYS A 283 17.63 4.08 -12.90
C CYS A 283 16.25 3.48 -13.20
N CYS A 284 15.25 3.70 -12.33
CA CYS A 284 13.98 2.96 -12.38
C CYS A 284 12.74 3.78 -12.00
N SER A 285 12.68 5.08 -12.37
CA SER A 285 11.61 6.01 -11.95
C SER A 285 10.18 5.47 -12.08
N SER A 286 9.86 4.80 -13.19
CA SER A 286 8.52 4.22 -13.44
C SER A 286 8.24 2.94 -12.64
N ARG A 287 9.22 2.39 -11.94
CA ARG A 287 9.14 1.14 -11.18
C ARG A 287 9.53 1.32 -9.72
N LEU A 288 9.87 2.56 -9.31
CA LEU A 288 10.16 2.89 -7.93
C LEU A 288 8.85 3.03 -7.15
N THR A 289 8.63 2.15 -6.19
CA THR A 289 7.43 2.09 -5.36
C THR A 289 7.75 2.56 -3.96
N LEU A 290 7.09 3.61 -3.50
CA LEU A 290 7.22 4.04 -2.11
C LEU A 290 6.42 3.10 -1.21
N ILE A 291 7.05 2.68 -0.13
CA ILE A 291 6.48 1.88 0.95
C ILE A 291 6.79 2.53 2.29
N THR A 292 6.08 2.16 3.33
CA THR A 292 6.43 2.61 4.67
C THR A 292 7.33 1.62 5.40
N ASP A 293 7.11 0.33 5.25
CA ASP A 293 7.67 -0.68 6.14
C ASP A 293 7.37 -0.33 7.62
N ALA A 294 6.19 0.28 7.84
CA ALA A 294 5.81 0.78 9.14
C ALA A 294 5.49 -0.37 10.09
N MET A 295 5.90 -0.19 11.35
CA MET A 295 5.64 -1.14 12.42
C MET A 295 4.68 -0.55 13.47
N CYS A 296 4.34 -1.29 14.52
CA CYS A 296 3.32 -0.92 15.51
C CYS A 296 3.52 0.47 16.15
N ALA A 297 4.75 1.01 16.16
CA ALA A 297 5.04 2.34 16.70
C ALA A 297 4.64 3.49 15.75
N ALA A 298 4.28 3.22 14.50
CA ALA A 298 3.84 4.27 13.59
C ALA A 298 2.61 5.01 14.16
N GLY A 299 2.71 6.33 14.25
CA GLY A 299 1.70 7.18 14.87
C GLY A 299 1.66 7.13 16.40
N MET A 300 2.65 6.50 17.05
CA MET A 300 2.81 6.47 18.50
C MET A 300 3.98 7.37 18.93
N PRO A 301 4.07 7.79 20.21
CA PRO A 301 5.20 8.54 20.72
C PRO A 301 6.48 7.68 20.76
N ASP A 302 7.63 8.33 20.94
CA ASP A 302 8.90 7.65 21.24
C ASP A 302 8.77 6.75 22.46
N GLY A 303 9.45 5.59 22.46
CA GLY A 303 9.37 4.61 23.53
C GLY A 303 9.83 3.22 23.12
N GLU A 304 9.53 2.24 23.97
CA GLU A 304 9.81 0.83 23.69
C GLU A 304 8.56 0.15 23.08
N TYR A 305 8.79 -0.63 22.03
CA TYR A 305 7.76 -1.36 21.29
C TYR A 305 8.26 -2.77 20.98
N THR A 306 7.42 -3.56 20.30
CA THR A 306 7.79 -4.90 19.83
C THR A 306 7.65 -5.00 18.31
N LEU A 307 8.59 -5.70 17.67
CA LEU A 307 8.48 -6.14 16.28
C LEU A 307 8.77 -7.64 16.24
N GLY A 308 7.75 -8.45 15.98
CA GLY A 308 7.87 -9.89 16.09
C GLY A 308 8.25 -10.35 17.50
N GLU A 309 9.47 -10.88 17.68
CA GLU A 309 10.01 -11.33 18.99
C GLU A 309 11.02 -10.32 19.59
N TYR A 310 11.31 -9.23 18.91
CA TYR A 310 12.30 -8.25 19.37
C TYR A 310 11.63 -7.07 20.08
N THR A 311 12.25 -6.64 21.20
CA THR A 311 12.04 -5.29 21.72
C THR A 311 12.81 -4.31 20.84
N VAL A 312 12.19 -3.20 20.49
CA VAL A 312 12.79 -2.12 19.71
C VAL A 312 12.56 -0.81 20.42
N THR A 313 13.53 0.11 20.30
CA THR A 313 13.43 1.46 20.84
C THR A 313 13.15 2.43 19.69
N VAL A 314 12.14 3.26 19.86
CA VAL A 314 11.86 4.41 18.99
C VAL A 314 12.40 5.66 19.63
N LYS A 315 13.27 6.36 18.92
CA LYS A 315 13.80 7.66 19.34
C LYS A 315 13.88 8.58 18.13
N ASP A 316 13.30 9.77 18.27
CA ASP A 316 13.24 10.76 17.19
C ASP A 316 12.63 10.15 15.90
N GLY A 317 11.62 9.27 16.05
CA GLY A 317 10.96 8.55 14.97
C GLY A 317 11.79 7.41 14.34
N VAL A 318 13.01 7.15 14.80
CA VAL A 318 13.88 6.09 14.30
C VAL A 318 13.75 4.84 15.14
N VAL A 319 13.43 3.70 14.51
CA VAL A 319 13.24 2.39 15.17
C VAL A 319 14.53 1.59 15.12
N LYS A 320 15.04 1.16 16.29
CA LYS A 320 16.25 0.32 16.39
C LYS A 320 16.07 -0.85 17.32
N THR A 321 16.66 -1.99 16.95
CA THR A 321 16.89 -3.12 17.86
C THR A 321 17.99 -2.79 18.88
N ASP A 322 18.10 -3.57 19.95
CA ASP A 322 19.21 -3.46 20.92
C ASP A 322 20.59 -3.62 20.27
N ALA A 323 20.69 -4.32 19.16
CA ALA A 323 21.91 -4.47 18.38
C ALA A 323 22.22 -3.23 17.49
N GLY A 324 21.35 -2.19 17.50
CA GLY A 324 21.51 -0.96 16.74
C GLY A 324 21.07 -1.03 15.27
N SER A 325 20.53 -2.16 14.81
CA SER A 325 19.96 -2.29 13.46
C SER A 325 18.60 -1.59 13.36
N LEU A 326 18.31 -0.97 12.22
CA LEU A 326 16.95 -0.49 11.91
C LEU A 326 15.97 -1.69 11.85
N ALA A 327 14.71 -1.47 12.22
CA ALA A 327 13.71 -2.51 12.38
C ALA A 327 12.30 -1.99 12.08
N GLY A 328 11.94 -1.96 10.80
CA GLY A 328 10.76 -1.27 10.33
C GLY A 328 10.85 0.25 10.51
N SER A 329 9.79 0.98 10.22
CA SER A 329 9.77 2.44 10.30
C SER A 329 8.56 2.97 11.10
N THR A 330 8.57 4.28 11.34
CA THR A 330 7.38 5.05 11.77
C THR A 330 6.87 5.97 10.67
N LEU A 331 7.39 5.82 9.45
CA LEU A 331 7.07 6.64 8.30
C LEU A 331 5.58 6.54 7.93
N SER A 332 4.96 7.65 7.57
CA SER A 332 3.68 7.64 6.86
C SER A 332 3.89 7.80 5.35
N LEU A 333 3.03 7.17 4.55
CA LEU A 333 3.25 7.13 3.10
C LEU A 333 3.14 8.52 2.44
N ASN A 334 2.26 9.41 2.93
CA ASN A 334 2.20 10.80 2.48
C ASN A 334 3.51 11.56 2.80
N ASN A 335 4.16 11.28 3.94
CA ASN A 335 5.46 11.87 4.25
C ASN A 335 6.56 11.31 3.34
N ALA A 336 6.50 10.02 2.96
CA ALA A 336 7.41 9.48 1.95
C ALA A 336 7.30 10.24 0.62
N VAL A 337 6.06 10.51 0.15
CA VAL A 337 5.82 11.31 -1.06
C VAL A 337 6.35 12.74 -0.91
N TYR A 338 6.09 13.39 0.24
CA TYR A 338 6.60 14.72 0.51
C TYR A 338 8.13 14.76 0.48
N ASN A 339 8.79 13.82 1.15
CA ASN A 339 10.25 13.71 1.19
C ASN A 339 10.84 13.54 -0.22
N ILE A 340 10.28 12.63 -1.03
CA ILE A 340 10.71 12.44 -2.42
C ILE A 340 10.55 13.71 -3.24
N GLN A 341 9.40 14.37 -3.13
CA GLN A 341 9.16 15.63 -3.82
C GLN A 341 10.23 16.68 -3.46
N GLN A 342 10.54 16.83 -2.17
CA GLN A 342 11.52 17.83 -1.71
C GLN A 342 12.97 17.45 -2.08
N TRP A 343 13.36 16.18 -1.89
CA TRP A 343 14.75 15.77 -2.08
C TRP A 343 15.16 15.67 -3.56
N LEU A 344 14.22 15.33 -4.44
CA LEU A 344 14.49 15.15 -5.86
C LEU A 344 13.96 16.30 -6.73
N ASP A 345 13.38 17.34 -6.12
CA ASP A 345 12.77 18.49 -6.80
C ASP A 345 11.79 18.06 -7.90
N LEU A 346 10.92 17.08 -7.56
CA LEU A 346 9.96 16.52 -8.51
C LEU A 346 8.63 17.27 -8.47
N PRO A 347 7.91 17.36 -9.61
CA PRO A 347 6.49 17.72 -9.61
C PRO A 347 5.68 16.79 -8.69
N LEU A 348 4.67 17.34 -8.00
CA LEU A 348 3.85 16.59 -7.05
C LEU A 348 3.25 15.32 -7.67
N GLU A 349 2.74 15.41 -8.88
CA GLU A 349 2.13 14.28 -9.59
C GLU A 349 3.12 13.14 -9.81
N GLN A 350 4.39 13.43 -10.09
CA GLN A 350 5.40 12.38 -10.27
C GLN A 350 5.72 11.68 -8.95
N ALA A 351 5.94 12.43 -7.87
CA ALA A 351 6.20 11.87 -6.55
C ALA A 351 4.98 11.09 -6.03
N TRP A 352 3.76 11.61 -6.25
CA TRP A 352 2.53 10.97 -5.80
C TRP A 352 2.26 9.63 -6.49
N LEU A 353 2.52 9.55 -7.79
CA LEU A 353 2.29 8.33 -8.56
C LEU A 353 3.22 7.17 -8.15
N MET A 354 4.37 7.45 -7.52
CA MET A 354 5.23 6.42 -6.93
C MET A 354 4.59 5.71 -5.72
N ALA A 355 3.57 6.31 -5.11
CA ALA A 355 2.83 5.75 -3.98
C ALA A 355 1.36 5.41 -4.34
N SER A 356 0.96 5.56 -5.61
CA SER A 356 -0.40 5.26 -6.06
C SER A 356 -0.41 4.39 -7.31
N LEU A 357 0.03 4.89 -8.47
CA LEU A 357 0.02 4.14 -9.73
C LEU A 357 1.06 3.04 -9.75
N THR A 358 2.31 3.33 -9.34
CA THR A 358 3.39 2.34 -9.38
C THR A 358 3.10 1.11 -8.51
N PRO A 359 2.65 1.25 -7.23
CA PRO A 359 2.24 0.08 -6.45
C PRO A 359 1.02 -0.63 -7.04
N ALA A 360 0.06 0.08 -7.64
CA ALA A 360 -1.06 -0.56 -8.33
C ALA A 360 -0.60 -1.41 -9.51
N GLN A 361 0.37 -0.93 -10.29
CA GLN A 361 0.99 -1.68 -11.39
C GLN A 361 1.79 -2.88 -10.89
N SER A 362 2.57 -2.71 -9.81
CA SER A 362 3.32 -3.80 -9.19
C SER A 362 2.40 -4.94 -8.77
N LEU A 363 1.24 -4.62 -8.20
CA LEU A 363 0.24 -5.61 -7.81
C LEU A 363 -0.63 -6.12 -8.98
N GLY A 364 -0.64 -5.43 -10.12
CA GLY A 364 -1.48 -5.77 -11.27
C GLY A 364 -2.96 -5.37 -11.11
N ILE A 365 -3.23 -4.32 -10.31
CA ILE A 365 -4.59 -3.81 -10.01
C ILE A 365 -4.84 -2.40 -10.59
N GLN A 366 -4.00 -1.94 -11.48
CA GLN A 366 -4.05 -0.58 -12.06
C GLN A 366 -5.34 -0.28 -12.83
N ASP A 367 -6.10 -1.30 -13.22
CA ASP A 367 -7.39 -1.13 -13.87
C ASP A 367 -8.47 -0.58 -12.92
N GLN A 368 -8.26 -0.71 -11.60
CA GLN A 368 -9.19 -0.26 -10.56
C GLN A 368 -8.60 0.83 -9.67
N PHE A 369 -7.26 0.91 -9.55
CA PHE A 369 -6.54 1.76 -8.59
C PHE A 369 -5.46 2.61 -9.26
N GLY A 370 -4.89 3.52 -8.49
CA GLY A 370 -3.64 4.21 -8.80
C GLY A 370 -3.78 5.53 -9.54
N THR A 371 -4.88 5.75 -10.25
CA THR A 371 -5.20 7.02 -10.93
C THR A 371 -6.68 7.37 -10.78
N LEU A 372 -7.02 8.67 -10.93
CA LEU A 372 -8.40 9.10 -11.05
C LEU A 372 -8.80 9.11 -12.53
N GLU A 373 -9.58 8.12 -12.93
CA GLU A 373 -10.08 7.97 -14.30
C GLU A 373 -11.49 7.37 -14.25
N VAL A 374 -12.31 7.73 -15.25
CA VAL A 374 -13.69 7.24 -15.37
C VAL A 374 -13.69 5.71 -15.46
N GLY A 375 -14.57 5.09 -14.67
CA GLY A 375 -14.73 3.63 -14.55
C GLY A 375 -13.89 3.00 -13.44
N LYS A 376 -12.87 3.69 -12.89
CA LYS A 376 -12.11 3.21 -11.74
C LYS A 376 -12.82 3.51 -10.42
N ARG A 377 -12.40 2.83 -9.38
CA ARG A 377 -12.89 3.04 -8.01
C ARG A 377 -12.56 4.45 -7.54
N ALA A 378 -13.52 5.11 -6.90
CA ALA A 378 -13.31 6.42 -6.30
C ALA A 378 -12.56 6.28 -4.96
N SER A 379 -11.34 5.76 -5.01
CA SER A 379 -10.37 5.77 -3.92
C SER A 379 -9.47 6.97 -4.12
N MET A 380 -9.70 8.03 -3.33
CA MET A 380 -9.13 9.35 -3.57
C MET A 380 -8.82 10.09 -2.29
N VAL A 381 -7.93 11.08 -2.40
CA VAL A 381 -7.42 11.87 -1.28
C VAL A 381 -7.44 13.35 -1.63
N ALA A 382 -7.92 14.19 -0.71
CA ALA A 382 -7.79 15.63 -0.80
C ALA A 382 -6.67 16.12 0.11
N ILE A 383 -5.74 16.90 -0.42
CA ILE A 383 -4.67 17.57 0.34
C ILE A 383 -4.79 19.08 0.20
N ASN A 384 -4.45 19.81 1.27
CA ASN A 384 -4.35 21.26 1.24
C ASN A 384 -2.96 21.75 0.77
N SER A 385 -2.76 23.06 0.74
CA SER A 385 -1.48 23.68 0.34
C SER A 385 -0.30 23.34 1.27
N ASN A 386 -0.57 22.92 2.51
CA ASN A 386 0.45 22.51 3.48
C ASN A 386 0.74 21.01 3.44
N PHE A 387 0.31 20.31 2.38
CA PHE A 387 0.46 18.87 2.20
C PHE A 387 -0.30 18.01 3.24
N SER A 388 -1.23 18.62 4.00
CA SER A 388 -2.03 17.89 4.98
C SER A 388 -3.22 17.19 4.34
N ILE A 389 -3.47 15.95 4.71
CA ILE A 389 -4.64 15.19 4.28
C ILE A 389 -5.89 15.82 4.90
N THR A 390 -6.84 16.22 4.09
CA THR A 390 -8.12 16.78 4.56
C THR A 390 -9.26 15.78 4.49
N HIS A 391 -9.29 14.97 3.43
CA HIS A 391 -10.30 13.94 3.24
C HIS A 391 -9.69 12.72 2.57
N THR A 392 -10.23 11.55 2.91
CA THR A 392 -9.89 10.27 2.26
C THR A 392 -11.16 9.50 1.95
N TRP A 393 -11.30 9.06 0.71
CA TRP A 393 -12.39 8.18 0.27
C TRP A 393 -11.82 6.84 -0.16
N VAL A 394 -12.49 5.78 0.28
CA VAL A 394 -12.21 4.40 -0.14
C VAL A 394 -13.42 3.86 -0.88
N HIS A 395 -13.27 3.61 -2.16
CA HIS A 395 -14.34 3.13 -3.03
C HIS A 395 -15.64 3.97 -2.88
N GLY A 396 -15.49 5.30 -3.00
CA GLY A 396 -16.60 6.27 -2.88
C GLY A 396 -17.07 6.59 -1.46
N ARG A 397 -16.67 5.79 -0.45
CA ARG A 397 -17.03 6.02 0.96
C ARG A 397 -16.03 6.99 1.60
N LEU A 398 -16.50 8.11 2.13
CA LEU A 398 -15.70 9.03 2.93
C LEU A 398 -15.33 8.32 4.25
N VAL A 399 -14.03 8.04 4.46
CA VAL A 399 -13.50 7.32 5.64
C VAL A 399 -12.72 8.23 6.58
N PHE A 400 -12.26 9.38 6.09
CA PHE A 400 -11.60 10.38 6.92
C PHE A 400 -11.96 11.79 6.45
N ASN A 401 -12.22 12.68 7.44
CA ASN A 401 -12.42 14.13 7.25
C ASN A 401 -11.80 14.86 8.45
N SER A 402 -10.76 15.65 8.19
CA SER A 402 -10.03 16.39 9.22
C SER A 402 -10.87 17.43 9.98
N VAL A 403 -11.97 17.93 9.38
CA VAL A 403 -12.86 18.91 10.00
C VAL A 403 -13.82 18.25 10.99
N SER A 404 -14.14 16.97 10.81
CA SER A 404 -15.09 16.23 11.65
C SER A 404 -14.44 15.56 12.87
N THR A 405 -13.10 15.52 12.93
CA THR A 405 -12.35 14.98 14.06
C THR A 405 -12.02 16.14 15.00
N PRO A 406 -12.62 16.23 16.21
CA PRO A 406 -12.18 17.25 17.18
C PRO A 406 -10.71 16.99 17.47
N ASN A 407 -9.90 18.05 17.38
CA ASN A 407 -8.47 18.08 17.64
C ASN A 407 -8.01 16.99 18.64
N GLN A 408 -7.44 15.90 18.15
CA GLN A 408 -6.34 15.28 18.86
C GLN A 408 -5.12 16.13 18.50
N GLU A 409 -4.93 17.14 19.34
CA GLU A 409 -3.89 18.15 19.20
C GLU A 409 -2.52 17.54 18.98
N ALA A 410 -1.85 18.10 17.97
CA ALA A 410 -0.53 18.70 18.13
C ALA A 410 0.27 18.15 19.33
N LEU A 411 0.81 16.95 19.19
CA LEU A 411 1.93 16.42 19.96
C LEU A 411 2.96 15.89 18.96
N CYS A 412 3.60 16.82 18.29
CA CYS A 412 4.90 16.67 17.66
C CYS A 412 5.47 18.08 17.50
N ILE A 413 6.09 18.56 18.59
CA ILE A 413 7.19 19.53 18.54
C ILE A 413 8.47 18.75 18.75
#